data_e92768cdf3795efef38bcb3754532386
#
_entry.id   e92768cdf3795efef38bcb3754532386
#
_cell.length_a   1.000
_cell.length_b   1.000
_cell.length_c   1.000
_cell.angle_alpha   90.00
_cell.angle_beta   90.00
_cell.angle_gamma   90.00
#
_symmetry.space_group_name_H-M   'P 1'
#
loop_
_entity.id
_entity.type
_entity.pdbx_description
1 polymer ?
#
loop_
_entity_poly.entity_id
_entity_poly.type
_entity_poly.pdbx_seq_one_letter_code
_entity_poly.pdbx_strand_id
1 'polypeptide(L)'
;MISAILFLSFFVFLILGIPIGICLGLSSICAILYSGTSLTIVATNMYSGISKFLLLAIPFFVLSGNIMAKAGISKRLIRFVDTCVGHKKGGIAIVCVIVACFFGAISGSGPATVAALGMVLIPAMIERGGFSAPFSTALMATSSSIAIVIPPSIAFVVYASITGVSIADMFTAGIVPGILMGVALVIVVLLEAKKHNIQPTQKKATAKERWDAFKDAFWGFLMPVIILGGIYGSVFTPTEAAAVSVVYGLFVGIFIYKEIKLKDLWDLMVDSAKTTGGIMLIVASASLFSFVCTKFGIAQAASDLLGSVAHNQFVFLLIVNIIFLIAGCFIDANSAMYIFIPIMLPVCKALGYDLVAFGIVATVNLAIGQVTPPVGVNLFVAISVKLKKGMEVTIQQISKAVMPMIAASVAVLLLITYVPQISTFLPKALAKDGAYTGTVAAATNSDTSSGDGADGSTAGNSSGNEDYNDIADYSDLGWEEQTWNFTCSTTETSTWAEGGRKFGELMEKATGGKIKVNVYAADQLTNGNQS
;
A
#
# COMPACT_ATOMS: atom_id res chain seq x y z
N MET A 1 10.65 30.22 3.15
CA MET A 1 11.13 30.01 4.55
C MET A 1 10.43 28.83 5.23
N ILE A 2 9.09 28.72 5.18
CA ILE A 2 8.33 27.62 5.81
C ILE A 2 8.79 26.24 5.32
N SER A 3 9.02 26.08 4.01
CA SER A 3 9.54 24.83 3.44
C SER A 3 10.91 24.44 4.02
N ALA A 4 11.81 25.43 4.19
CA ALA A 4 13.13 25.20 4.78
C ALA A 4 13.01 24.77 6.25
N ILE A 5 12.11 25.40 7.02
CA ILE A 5 11.86 25.01 8.42
C ILE A 5 11.32 23.58 8.48
N LEU A 6 10.33 23.25 7.63
CA LEU A 6 9.72 21.92 7.58
C LEU A 6 10.76 20.82 7.32
N PHE A 7 11.52 20.95 6.24
CA PHE A 7 12.50 19.92 5.87
C PHE A 7 13.75 19.93 6.77
N LEU A 8 14.26 21.11 7.14
CA LEU A 8 15.43 21.18 8.01
C LEU A 8 15.13 20.55 9.38
N SER A 9 14.01 20.93 10.01
CA SER A 9 13.62 20.34 11.29
C SER A 9 13.36 18.84 11.17
N PHE A 10 12.73 18.36 10.08
CA PHE A 10 12.54 16.94 9.81
C PHE A 10 13.87 16.19 9.79
N PHE A 11 14.85 16.67 9.03
CA PHE A 11 16.17 16.02 8.94
C PHE A 11 16.96 16.12 10.25
N VAL A 12 16.87 17.24 10.97
CA VAL A 12 17.50 17.38 12.29
C VAL A 12 16.93 16.34 13.26
N PHE A 13 15.61 16.21 13.36
CA PHE A 13 14.98 15.20 14.22
C PHE A 13 15.35 13.77 13.79
N LEU A 14 15.43 13.51 12.49
CA LEU A 14 15.83 12.20 11.97
C LEU A 14 17.27 11.86 12.35
N ILE A 15 18.21 12.81 12.22
CA ILE A 15 19.63 12.62 12.60
C ILE A 15 19.77 12.41 14.11
N LEU A 16 18.92 13.03 14.92
CA LEU A 16 18.85 12.80 16.36
C LEU A 16 18.30 11.41 16.74
N GLY A 17 17.89 10.60 15.76
CA GLY A 17 17.39 9.23 15.98
C GLY A 17 15.94 9.19 16.46
N ILE A 18 15.18 10.26 16.31
CA ILE A 18 13.75 10.29 16.67
C ILE A 18 12.96 9.43 15.65
N PRO A 19 11.97 8.63 16.09
CA PRO A 19 11.13 7.84 15.19
C PRO A 19 10.44 8.71 14.11
N ILE A 20 10.43 8.22 12.87
CA ILE A 20 9.99 8.97 11.67
C ILE A 20 8.58 9.57 11.83
N GLY A 21 7.63 8.82 12.40
CA GLY A 21 6.28 9.34 12.65
C GLY A 21 6.28 10.59 13.55
N ILE A 22 7.15 10.62 14.57
CA ILE A 22 7.30 11.77 15.44
C ILE A 22 8.02 12.91 14.71
N CYS A 23 9.06 12.61 13.89
CA CYS A 23 9.75 13.61 13.07
C CYS A 23 8.77 14.35 12.15
N LEU A 24 7.87 13.62 11.45
CA LEU A 24 6.85 14.19 10.58
C LEU A 24 5.90 15.12 11.34
N GLY A 25 5.42 14.67 12.52
CA GLY A 25 4.52 15.46 13.35
C GLY A 25 5.18 16.72 13.88
N LEU A 26 6.36 16.59 14.51
CA LEU A 26 7.09 17.71 15.11
C LEU A 26 7.54 18.75 14.07
N SER A 27 8.06 18.32 12.92
CA SER A 27 8.47 19.25 11.86
C SER A 27 7.27 20.03 11.30
N SER A 28 6.13 19.36 11.17
CA SER A 28 4.89 20.02 10.76
C SER A 28 4.41 21.04 11.79
N ILE A 29 4.50 20.72 13.09
CA ILE A 29 4.17 21.65 14.18
C ILE A 29 5.12 22.85 14.15
N CYS A 30 6.43 22.65 13.96
CA CYS A 30 7.39 23.76 13.84
C CYS A 30 7.02 24.70 12.67
N ALA A 31 6.64 24.15 11.53
CA ALA A 31 6.22 24.95 10.37
C ALA A 31 4.90 25.71 10.63
N ILE A 32 3.93 25.08 11.31
CA ILE A 32 2.65 25.69 11.68
C ILE A 32 2.85 26.83 12.68
N LEU A 33 3.67 26.61 13.71
CA LEU A 33 4.01 27.64 14.71
C LEU A 33 4.68 28.86 14.04
N TYR A 34 5.66 28.62 13.17
CA TYR A 34 6.33 29.70 12.46
C TYR A 34 5.39 30.48 11.53
N SER A 35 4.41 29.82 10.94
CA SER A 35 3.43 30.46 10.06
C SER A 35 2.35 31.27 10.76
N GLY A 36 2.27 31.21 12.10
CA GLY A 36 1.20 31.84 12.90
C GLY A 36 -0.17 31.16 12.73
N THR A 37 -0.22 29.97 12.16
CA THR A 37 -1.46 29.22 11.99
C THR A 37 -1.89 28.59 13.33
N SER A 38 -3.21 28.53 13.60
CA SER A 38 -3.75 27.95 14.83
C SER A 38 -3.33 26.49 15.02
N LEU A 39 -2.90 26.14 16.23
CA LEU A 39 -2.55 24.76 16.60
C LEU A 39 -3.74 23.78 16.59
N THR A 40 -4.97 24.26 16.60
CA THR A 40 -6.18 23.43 16.47
C THR A 40 -6.13 22.57 15.19
N ILE A 41 -5.49 23.09 14.14
CA ILE A 41 -5.28 22.39 12.85
C ILE A 41 -4.48 21.10 13.03
N VAL A 42 -3.55 21.04 13.99
CA VAL A 42 -2.74 19.84 14.25
C VAL A 42 -3.66 18.67 14.63
N ALA A 43 -4.48 18.86 15.68
CA ALA A 43 -5.38 17.81 16.15
C ALA A 43 -6.40 17.41 15.08
N THR A 44 -6.99 18.38 14.40
CA THR A 44 -8.01 18.15 13.36
C THR A 44 -7.46 17.34 12.19
N ASN A 45 -6.27 17.70 11.66
CA ASN A 45 -5.69 16.99 10.53
C ASN A 45 -5.14 15.62 10.92
N MET A 46 -4.54 15.48 12.10
CA MET A 46 -4.11 14.16 12.59
C MET A 46 -5.28 13.21 12.76
N TYR A 47 -6.38 13.69 13.34
CA TYR A 47 -7.59 12.90 13.53
C TYR A 47 -8.26 12.54 12.20
N SER A 48 -8.48 13.50 11.31
CA SER A 48 -9.10 13.26 10.00
C SER A 48 -8.25 12.30 9.14
N GLY A 49 -6.93 12.36 9.28
CA GLY A 49 -5.99 11.47 8.59
C GLY A 49 -6.20 9.99 8.91
N ILE A 50 -6.51 9.67 10.17
CA ILE A 50 -6.72 8.28 10.63
C ILE A 50 -8.19 7.85 10.65
N SER A 51 -9.15 8.79 10.55
CA SER A 51 -10.58 8.50 10.60
C SER A 51 -11.16 7.94 9.30
N LYS A 52 -10.32 7.60 8.32
CA LYS A 52 -10.77 7.02 7.06
C LYS A 52 -11.15 5.56 7.24
N PHE A 53 -12.36 5.18 6.82
CA PHE A 53 -12.87 3.80 6.94
C PHE A 53 -11.93 2.74 6.32
N LEU A 54 -11.31 3.06 5.20
CA LEU A 54 -10.35 2.16 4.52
C LEU A 54 -9.17 1.74 5.41
N LEU A 55 -8.74 2.61 6.32
CA LEU A 55 -7.61 2.35 7.22
C LEU A 55 -7.93 1.31 8.31
N LEU A 56 -9.21 1.02 8.56
CA LEU A 56 -9.61 -0.06 9.48
C LEU A 56 -9.15 -1.44 9.00
N ALA A 57 -8.86 -1.61 7.71
CA ALA A 57 -8.27 -2.85 7.19
C ALA A 57 -6.89 -3.14 7.81
N ILE A 58 -6.11 -2.10 8.16
CA ILE A 58 -4.74 -2.25 8.68
C ILE A 58 -4.69 -3.01 10.01
N PRO A 59 -5.42 -2.60 11.08
CA PRO A 59 -5.41 -3.33 12.35
C PRO A 59 -5.87 -4.78 12.20
N PHE A 60 -6.86 -5.04 11.36
CA PHE A 60 -7.33 -6.41 11.15
C PHE A 60 -6.32 -7.25 10.38
N PHE A 61 -5.67 -6.75 9.33
CA PHE A 61 -4.60 -7.48 8.63
C PHE A 61 -3.38 -7.73 9.53
N VAL A 62 -2.97 -6.76 10.35
CA VAL A 62 -1.89 -6.93 11.32
C VAL A 62 -2.24 -8.04 12.32
N LEU A 63 -3.43 -7.99 12.90
CA LEU A 63 -3.90 -8.99 13.86
C LEU A 63 -4.00 -10.38 13.21
N SER A 64 -4.56 -10.46 12.02
CA SER A 64 -4.67 -11.69 11.23
C SER A 64 -3.30 -12.29 10.94
N GLY A 65 -2.32 -11.47 10.50
CA GLY A 65 -0.94 -11.92 10.26
C GLY A 65 -0.28 -12.49 11.51
N ASN A 66 -0.42 -11.82 12.66
CA ASN A 66 0.12 -12.29 13.94
C ASN A 66 -0.53 -13.61 14.40
N ILE A 67 -1.86 -13.74 14.28
CA ILE A 67 -2.60 -14.96 14.58
C ILE A 67 -2.09 -16.11 13.73
N MET A 68 -1.95 -15.91 12.41
CA MET A 68 -1.52 -16.94 11.48
C MET A 68 -0.06 -17.35 11.70
N ALA A 69 0.81 -16.40 12.07
CA ALA A 69 2.18 -16.69 12.47
C ALA A 69 2.22 -17.58 13.72
N LYS A 70 1.43 -17.25 14.75
CA LYS A 70 1.33 -18.00 15.99
C LYS A 70 0.65 -19.36 15.81
N ALA A 71 -0.30 -19.48 14.88
CA ALA A 71 -0.96 -20.74 14.51
C ALA A 71 -0.03 -21.77 13.84
N GLY A 72 1.25 -21.45 13.65
CA GLY A 72 2.25 -22.38 13.11
C GLY A 72 2.08 -22.69 11.63
N ILE A 73 1.40 -21.80 10.88
CA ILE A 73 1.19 -21.96 9.43
C ILE A 73 2.51 -21.92 8.68
N SER A 74 3.45 -21.06 9.11
CA SER A 74 4.77 -20.96 8.49
C SER A 74 5.49 -22.30 8.43
N LYS A 75 5.49 -23.09 9.51
CA LYS A 75 6.11 -24.42 9.55
C LYS A 75 5.47 -25.40 8.56
N ARG A 76 4.14 -25.35 8.42
CA ARG A 76 3.37 -26.23 7.53
C ARG A 76 3.58 -25.88 6.08
N LEU A 77 3.62 -24.57 5.76
CA LEU A 77 3.95 -24.06 4.43
C LEU A 77 5.38 -24.45 4.02
N ILE A 78 6.36 -24.26 4.91
CA ILE A 78 7.75 -24.66 4.66
C ILE A 78 7.80 -26.16 4.34
N ARG A 79 7.17 -27.02 5.16
CA ARG A 79 7.14 -28.47 4.95
C ARG A 79 6.54 -28.83 3.60
N PHE A 80 5.39 -28.25 3.24
CA PHE A 80 4.74 -28.53 1.96
C PHE A 80 5.61 -28.12 0.77
N VAL A 81 6.11 -26.87 0.75
CA VAL A 81 6.94 -26.37 -0.35
C VAL A 81 8.26 -27.15 -0.43
N ASP A 82 8.85 -27.54 0.71
CA ASP A 82 10.06 -28.36 0.78
C ASP A 82 9.85 -29.76 0.13
N THR A 83 8.68 -30.38 0.36
CA THR A 83 8.35 -31.67 -0.31
C THR A 83 8.18 -31.51 -1.84
N CYS A 84 7.80 -30.32 -2.32
CA CYS A 84 7.58 -30.05 -3.74
C CYS A 84 8.89 -29.72 -4.48
N VAL A 85 9.74 -28.87 -3.91
CA VAL A 85 10.91 -28.30 -4.61
C VAL A 85 12.24 -28.53 -3.90
N GLY A 86 12.26 -28.99 -2.66
CA GLY A 86 13.45 -29.16 -1.83
C GLY A 86 14.49 -30.14 -2.42
N HIS A 87 14.06 -31.08 -3.27
CA HIS A 87 14.94 -32.04 -3.97
C HIS A 87 15.68 -31.45 -5.17
N LYS A 88 15.41 -30.19 -5.56
CA LYS A 88 16.09 -29.52 -6.68
C LYS A 88 17.40 -28.89 -6.22
N LYS A 89 18.30 -28.56 -7.20
CA LYS A 89 19.50 -27.75 -6.93
C LYS A 89 19.07 -26.40 -6.34
N GLY A 90 19.66 -26.04 -5.19
CA GLY A 90 19.24 -24.84 -4.47
C GLY A 90 17.84 -24.92 -3.82
N GLY A 91 17.28 -26.13 -3.71
CA GLY A 91 15.89 -26.37 -3.32
C GLY A 91 15.43 -25.61 -2.08
N ILE A 92 16.18 -25.64 -0.98
CA ILE A 92 15.81 -24.97 0.27
C ILE A 92 15.80 -23.44 0.15
N ALA A 93 16.66 -22.85 -0.73
CA ALA A 93 16.65 -21.43 -1.00
C ALA A 93 15.45 -21.03 -1.89
N ILE A 94 15.05 -21.91 -2.83
CA ILE A 94 13.79 -21.75 -3.59
C ILE A 94 12.59 -21.85 -2.65
N VAL A 95 12.62 -22.78 -1.69
CA VAL A 95 11.58 -22.86 -0.62
C VAL A 95 11.47 -21.54 0.14
N CYS A 96 12.61 -20.90 0.47
CA CYS A 96 12.62 -19.62 1.14
C CYS A 96 11.83 -18.56 0.35
N VAL A 97 12.10 -18.41 -0.94
CA VAL A 97 11.40 -17.44 -1.80
C VAL A 97 9.91 -17.73 -1.88
N ILE A 98 9.53 -18.96 -2.18
CA ILE A 98 8.12 -19.36 -2.35
C ILE A 98 7.35 -19.18 -1.04
N VAL A 99 7.92 -19.63 0.08
CA VAL A 99 7.26 -19.50 1.40
C VAL A 99 7.15 -18.04 1.81
N ALA A 100 8.17 -17.21 1.52
CA ALA A 100 8.09 -15.78 1.79
C ALA A 100 6.97 -15.10 0.98
N CYS A 101 6.74 -15.49 -0.28
CA CYS A 101 5.62 -15.01 -1.09
C CYS A 101 4.27 -15.40 -0.45
N PHE A 102 4.08 -16.67 -0.08
CA PHE A 102 2.83 -17.11 0.55
C PHE A 102 2.62 -16.50 1.93
N PHE A 103 3.65 -16.43 2.75
CA PHE A 103 3.56 -15.83 4.08
C PHE A 103 3.36 -14.32 3.98
N GLY A 104 3.95 -13.69 2.95
CA GLY A 104 3.72 -12.30 2.61
C GLY A 104 2.25 -12.00 2.32
N ALA A 105 1.59 -12.89 1.55
CA ALA A 105 0.15 -12.82 1.28
C ALA A 105 -0.74 -12.98 2.53
N ILE A 106 -0.15 -13.24 3.69
CA ILE A 106 -0.85 -13.32 4.97
C ILE A 106 -0.49 -12.14 5.86
N SER A 107 0.81 -11.81 5.94
CA SER A 107 1.33 -10.80 6.88
C SER A 107 1.29 -9.37 6.34
N GLY A 108 1.40 -9.19 5.02
CA GLY A 108 1.48 -7.87 4.36
C GLY A 108 2.67 -7.01 4.78
N SER A 109 3.67 -7.58 5.51
CA SER A 109 4.79 -6.85 6.10
C SER A 109 6.11 -7.59 5.90
N GLY A 110 7.11 -6.91 5.31
CA GLY A 110 8.45 -7.45 5.10
C GLY A 110 9.16 -7.81 6.41
N PRO A 111 9.33 -6.86 7.36
CA PRO A 111 9.99 -7.14 8.63
C PRO A 111 9.35 -8.28 9.44
N ALA A 112 8.01 -8.34 9.46
CA ALA A 112 7.28 -9.41 10.13
C ALA A 112 7.55 -10.78 9.49
N THR A 113 7.63 -10.82 8.15
CA THR A 113 7.96 -12.04 7.40
C THR A 113 9.38 -12.52 7.70
N VAL A 114 10.37 -11.61 7.78
CA VAL A 114 11.75 -11.96 8.19
C VAL A 114 11.76 -12.54 9.59
N ALA A 115 11.09 -11.89 10.54
CA ALA A 115 11.06 -12.32 11.93
C ALA A 115 10.43 -13.72 12.08
N ALA A 116 9.34 -14.00 11.36
CA ALA A 116 8.61 -15.26 11.43
C ALA A 116 9.34 -16.43 10.76
N LEU A 117 9.98 -16.20 9.62
CA LEU A 117 10.57 -17.25 8.79
C LEU A 117 12.08 -17.37 8.98
N GLY A 118 12.77 -16.27 9.33
CA GLY A 118 14.22 -16.19 9.34
C GLY A 118 14.87 -17.19 10.31
N MET A 119 14.29 -17.39 11.50
CA MET A 119 14.82 -18.34 12.49
C MET A 119 14.82 -19.78 12.00
N VAL A 120 13.97 -20.14 11.05
CA VAL A 120 13.87 -21.50 10.51
C VAL A 120 14.61 -21.64 9.19
N LEU A 121 14.41 -20.70 8.27
CA LEU A 121 14.91 -20.82 6.90
C LEU A 121 16.39 -20.43 6.75
N ILE A 122 16.90 -19.44 7.50
CA ILE A 122 18.32 -19.07 7.39
C ILE A 122 19.22 -20.24 7.81
N PRO A 123 19.06 -20.86 9.00
CA PRO A 123 19.84 -22.03 9.36
C PRO A 123 19.68 -23.20 8.39
N ALA A 124 18.45 -23.44 7.90
CA ALA A 124 18.19 -24.50 6.96
C ALA A 124 18.92 -24.31 5.62
N MET A 125 19.01 -23.08 5.11
CA MET A 125 19.77 -22.78 3.90
C MET A 125 21.28 -22.96 4.08
N ILE A 126 21.80 -22.67 5.28
CA ILE A 126 23.22 -22.84 5.60
C ILE A 126 23.54 -24.33 5.82
N GLU A 127 22.84 -24.97 6.79
CA GLU A 127 23.17 -26.33 7.22
C GLU A 127 22.79 -27.41 6.20
N ARG A 128 21.60 -27.28 5.60
CA ARG A 128 21.07 -28.25 4.64
C ARG A 128 21.31 -27.86 3.20
N GLY A 129 21.30 -26.55 2.92
CA GLY A 129 21.40 -26.01 1.56
C GLY A 129 22.83 -25.78 1.09
N GLY A 130 23.80 -25.69 2.00
CA GLY A 130 25.21 -25.41 1.68
C GLY A 130 25.45 -23.98 1.19
N PHE A 131 24.50 -23.06 1.40
CA PHE A 131 24.67 -21.65 1.09
C PHE A 131 25.45 -20.93 2.20
N SER A 132 26.18 -19.88 1.81
CA SER A 132 26.87 -19.05 2.80
C SER A 132 25.88 -18.30 3.69
N ALA A 133 26.28 -18.03 4.94
CA ALA A 133 25.43 -17.29 5.88
C ALA A 133 25.04 -15.89 5.36
N PRO A 134 25.95 -15.08 4.75
CA PRO A 134 25.56 -13.80 4.16
C PRO A 134 24.52 -13.92 3.04
N PHE A 135 24.65 -14.90 2.13
CA PHE A 135 23.69 -15.12 1.06
C PHE A 135 22.33 -15.54 1.61
N SER A 136 22.30 -16.48 2.56
CA SER A 136 21.07 -17.00 3.16
C SER A 136 20.30 -15.90 3.90
N THR A 137 21.01 -15.05 4.65
CA THR A 137 20.42 -13.92 5.36
C THR A 137 19.93 -12.84 4.39
N ALA A 138 20.70 -12.53 3.34
CA ALA A 138 20.30 -11.59 2.30
C ALA A 138 19.07 -12.08 1.51
N LEU A 139 19.04 -13.37 1.15
CA LEU A 139 17.90 -13.96 0.44
C LEU A 139 16.62 -13.92 1.29
N MET A 140 16.72 -14.22 2.59
CA MET A 140 15.57 -14.13 3.49
C MET A 140 15.04 -12.69 3.56
N ALA A 141 15.93 -11.72 3.74
CA ALA A 141 15.58 -10.30 3.78
C ALA A 141 14.88 -9.86 2.48
N THR A 142 15.48 -10.21 1.31
CA THR A 142 14.94 -9.80 0.00
C THR A 142 13.66 -10.54 -0.35
N SER A 143 13.56 -11.83 -0.06
CA SER A 143 12.32 -12.58 -0.29
C SER A 143 11.16 -12.03 0.53
N SER A 144 11.44 -11.57 1.76
CA SER A 144 10.42 -10.97 2.62
C SER A 144 9.94 -9.60 2.13
N SER A 145 10.73 -8.86 1.36
CA SER A 145 10.28 -7.58 0.80
C SER A 145 9.12 -7.74 -0.20
N ILE A 146 8.97 -8.93 -0.81
CA ILE A 146 7.84 -9.25 -1.68
C ILE A 146 6.51 -9.21 -0.91
N ALA A 147 6.53 -9.38 0.40
CA ALA A 147 5.33 -9.37 1.25
C ALA A 147 4.53 -8.07 1.20
N ILE A 148 5.15 -6.93 0.88
CA ILE A 148 4.43 -5.67 0.72
C ILE A 148 3.88 -5.47 -0.70
N VAL A 149 4.24 -6.36 -1.65
CA VAL A 149 3.78 -6.32 -3.04
C VAL A 149 2.69 -7.36 -3.31
N ILE A 150 2.80 -8.55 -2.71
CA ILE A 150 1.76 -9.60 -2.83
C ILE A 150 0.60 -9.26 -1.89
N PRO A 151 -0.66 -9.21 -2.40
CA PRO A 151 -1.82 -8.89 -1.58
C PRO A 151 -2.19 -10.03 -0.59
N PRO A 152 -2.81 -9.66 0.56
CA PRO A 152 -3.11 -8.30 1.00
C PRO A 152 -1.86 -7.54 1.48
N SER A 153 -1.80 -6.25 1.15
CA SER A 153 -0.66 -5.38 1.46
C SER A 153 -1.11 -4.12 2.20
N ILE A 154 -0.48 -3.83 3.34
CA ILE A 154 -0.73 -2.60 4.10
C ILE A 154 -0.34 -1.37 3.26
N ALA A 155 0.75 -1.45 2.49
CA ALA A 155 1.21 -0.36 1.64
C ALA A 155 0.18 0.00 0.56
N PHE A 156 -0.51 -0.99 -0.01
CA PHE A 156 -1.59 -0.72 -0.97
C PHE A 156 -2.80 -0.04 -0.33
N VAL A 157 -3.15 -0.40 0.91
CA VAL A 157 -4.22 0.28 1.67
C VAL A 157 -3.84 1.74 1.91
N VAL A 158 -2.60 1.99 2.31
CA VAL A 158 -2.06 3.35 2.51
C VAL A 158 -2.09 4.14 1.19
N TYR A 159 -1.58 3.58 0.11
CA TYR A 159 -1.60 4.22 -1.20
C TYR A 159 -3.03 4.58 -1.64
N ALA A 160 -3.95 3.63 -1.55
CA ALA A 160 -5.36 3.85 -1.88
C ALA A 160 -6.00 4.94 -1.02
N SER A 161 -5.65 5.03 0.27
CA SER A 161 -6.16 6.07 1.17
C SER A 161 -5.69 7.49 0.81
N ILE A 162 -4.54 7.61 0.12
CA ILE A 162 -3.98 8.89 -0.35
C ILE A 162 -4.57 9.27 -1.71
N THR A 163 -4.66 8.33 -2.63
CA THR A 163 -4.96 8.59 -4.05
C THR A 163 -6.44 8.44 -4.41
N GLY A 164 -7.21 7.72 -3.59
CA GLY A 164 -8.60 7.41 -3.85
C GLY A 164 -8.84 6.23 -4.80
N VAL A 165 -7.79 5.53 -5.26
CA VAL A 165 -7.95 4.32 -6.09
C VAL A 165 -8.52 3.16 -5.27
N SER A 166 -9.15 2.20 -5.94
CA SER A 166 -9.70 1.00 -5.30
C SER A 166 -8.60 0.12 -4.69
N ILE A 167 -8.79 -0.30 -3.43
CA ILE A 167 -7.89 -1.28 -2.79
C ILE A 167 -7.97 -2.63 -3.53
N ALA A 168 -9.12 -3.01 -4.05
CA ALA A 168 -9.30 -4.23 -4.83
C ALA A 168 -8.46 -4.20 -6.11
N ASP A 169 -8.46 -3.06 -6.84
CA ASP A 169 -7.61 -2.88 -8.01
C ASP A 169 -6.12 -2.96 -7.64
N MET A 170 -5.72 -2.32 -6.55
CA MET A 170 -4.33 -2.40 -6.05
C MET A 170 -3.92 -3.82 -5.69
N PHE A 171 -4.79 -4.57 -4.99
CA PHE A 171 -4.52 -5.95 -4.63
C PHE A 171 -4.39 -6.83 -5.88
N THR A 172 -5.30 -6.67 -6.85
CA THR A 172 -5.23 -7.44 -8.10
C THR A 172 -3.96 -7.12 -8.89
N ALA A 173 -3.62 -5.83 -8.97
CA ALA A 173 -2.45 -5.35 -9.70
C ALA A 173 -1.11 -5.84 -9.11
N GLY A 174 -1.06 -6.08 -7.79
CA GLY A 174 0.17 -6.54 -7.10
C GLY A 174 0.53 -8.01 -7.33
N ILE A 175 -0.42 -8.85 -7.77
CA ILE A 175 -0.21 -10.30 -7.91
C ILE A 175 0.91 -10.60 -8.93
N VAL A 176 0.79 -10.09 -10.15
CA VAL A 176 1.74 -10.38 -11.23
C VAL A 176 3.14 -9.82 -10.93
N PRO A 177 3.30 -8.54 -10.52
CA PRO A 177 4.60 -8.00 -10.09
C PRO A 177 5.23 -8.78 -8.94
N GLY A 178 4.46 -9.17 -7.92
CA GLY A 178 4.96 -9.97 -6.81
C GLY A 178 5.49 -11.34 -7.24
N ILE A 179 4.77 -12.03 -8.13
CA ILE A 179 5.22 -13.31 -8.72
C ILE A 179 6.51 -13.09 -9.55
N LEU A 180 6.58 -12.02 -10.36
CA LEU A 180 7.78 -11.72 -11.15
C LEU A 180 8.99 -11.46 -10.27
N MET A 181 8.84 -10.74 -9.15
CA MET A 181 9.91 -10.57 -8.16
C MET A 181 10.35 -11.92 -7.59
N GLY A 182 9.41 -12.79 -7.22
CA GLY A 182 9.71 -14.13 -6.74
C GLY A 182 10.49 -14.96 -7.77
N VAL A 183 10.06 -14.95 -9.04
CA VAL A 183 10.75 -15.64 -10.14
C VAL A 183 12.16 -15.08 -10.33
N ALA A 184 12.33 -13.75 -10.30
CA ALA A 184 13.66 -13.12 -10.43
C ALA A 184 14.60 -13.58 -9.31
N LEU A 185 14.14 -13.65 -8.05
CA LEU A 185 14.94 -14.16 -6.95
C LEU A 185 15.26 -15.66 -7.09
N VAL A 186 14.33 -16.48 -7.59
CA VAL A 186 14.59 -17.89 -7.88
C VAL A 186 15.70 -18.03 -8.94
N ILE A 187 15.73 -17.18 -9.95
CA ILE A 187 16.80 -17.15 -10.95
C ILE A 187 18.14 -16.85 -10.28
N VAL A 188 18.21 -15.86 -9.39
CA VAL A 188 19.44 -15.55 -8.62
C VAL A 188 19.88 -16.76 -7.79
N VAL A 189 18.94 -17.43 -7.11
CA VAL A 189 19.24 -18.66 -6.33
C VAL A 189 19.82 -19.74 -7.22
N LEU A 190 19.26 -19.98 -8.40
CA LEU A 190 19.74 -21.00 -9.34
C LEU A 190 21.14 -20.67 -9.88
N LEU A 191 21.42 -19.39 -10.16
CA LEU A 191 22.74 -18.93 -10.60
C LEU A 191 23.78 -19.11 -9.50
N GLU A 192 23.44 -18.75 -8.25
CA GLU A 192 24.35 -18.93 -7.11
C GLU A 192 24.60 -20.41 -6.80
N ALA A 193 23.55 -21.24 -6.85
CA ALA A 193 23.66 -22.69 -6.68
C ALA A 193 24.53 -23.34 -7.76
N LYS A 194 24.47 -22.83 -9.01
CA LYS A 194 25.34 -23.29 -10.11
C LYS A 194 26.80 -22.86 -9.89
N LYS A 195 27.02 -21.60 -9.49
CA LYS A 195 28.35 -21.02 -9.26
C LYS A 195 29.11 -21.75 -8.16
N HIS A 196 28.43 -22.12 -7.08
CA HIS A 196 29.02 -22.83 -5.93
C HIS A 196 28.85 -24.36 -6.00
N ASN A 197 28.39 -24.89 -7.14
CA ASN A 197 28.17 -26.33 -7.39
C ASN A 197 27.35 -27.03 -6.28
N ILE A 198 26.33 -26.32 -5.76
CA ILE A 198 25.47 -26.83 -4.69
C ILE A 198 24.66 -28.01 -5.21
N GLN A 199 24.79 -29.15 -4.53
CA GLN A 199 24.06 -30.38 -4.89
C GLN A 199 22.73 -30.48 -4.13
N PRO A 200 21.75 -31.19 -4.69
CA PRO A 200 20.51 -31.50 -3.98
C PRO A 200 20.81 -32.34 -2.73
N THR A 201 20.31 -31.88 -1.58
CA THR A 201 20.55 -32.57 -0.29
C THR A 201 19.44 -33.53 0.09
N GLN A 202 18.31 -33.51 -0.62
CA GLN A 202 17.13 -34.30 -0.32
C GLN A 202 16.71 -35.20 -1.47
N LYS A 203 16.17 -36.36 -1.14
CA LYS A 203 15.49 -37.24 -2.10
C LYS A 203 14.12 -36.64 -2.48
N LYS A 204 13.67 -36.94 -3.66
CA LYS A 204 12.34 -36.54 -4.14
C LYS A 204 11.26 -37.16 -3.22
N ALA A 205 10.43 -36.33 -2.59
CA ALA A 205 9.34 -36.80 -1.76
C ALA A 205 8.32 -37.61 -2.57
N THR A 206 7.73 -38.63 -1.96
CA THR A 206 6.68 -39.44 -2.54
C THR A 206 5.39 -38.65 -2.72
N ALA A 207 4.49 -39.11 -3.59
CA ALA A 207 3.18 -38.49 -3.78
C ALA A 207 2.35 -38.45 -2.48
N LYS A 208 2.49 -39.51 -1.65
CA LYS A 208 1.83 -39.58 -0.34
C LYS A 208 2.34 -38.50 0.62
N GLU A 209 3.66 -38.34 0.74
CA GLU A 209 4.27 -37.31 1.60
C GLU A 209 3.86 -35.89 1.18
N ARG A 210 3.78 -35.61 -0.15
CA ARG A 210 3.28 -34.33 -0.68
C ARG A 210 1.83 -34.11 -0.34
N TRP A 211 1.01 -35.13 -0.47
CA TRP A 211 -0.41 -35.05 -0.17
C TRP A 211 -0.67 -34.83 1.32
N ASP A 212 0.07 -35.51 2.17
CA ASP A 212 -0.03 -35.33 3.63
C ASP A 212 0.44 -33.93 4.05
N ALA A 213 1.55 -33.44 3.46
CA ALA A 213 2.02 -32.07 3.70
C ALA A 213 1.04 -31.00 3.16
N PHE A 214 0.39 -31.26 2.03
CA PHE A 214 -0.65 -30.39 1.48
C PHE A 214 -1.86 -30.31 2.41
N LYS A 215 -2.37 -31.45 2.88
CA LYS A 215 -3.49 -31.47 3.84
C LYS A 215 -3.19 -30.68 5.10
N ASP A 216 -1.97 -30.80 5.61
CA ASP A 216 -1.52 -30.08 6.80
C ASP A 216 -1.44 -28.56 6.55
N ALA A 217 -1.00 -28.13 5.36
CA ALA A 217 -0.90 -26.73 4.97
C ALA A 217 -2.21 -26.13 4.39
N PHE A 218 -3.20 -26.95 4.04
CA PHE A 218 -4.41 -26.57 3.32
C PHE A 218 -5.15 -25.37 3.93
N TRP A 219 -5.36 -25.38 5.23
CA TRP A 219 -6.04 -24.30 5.94
C TRP A 219 -5.27 -22.98 5.90
N GLY A 220 -3.93 -23.05 5.83
CA GLY A 220 -3.11 -21.86 5.61
C GLY A 220 -3.25 -21.27 4.21
N PHE A 221 -3.35 -22.12 3.17
CA PHE A 221 -3.57 -21.68 1.78
C PHE A 221 -4.97 -21.10 1.56
N LEU A 222 -5.95 -21.56 2.33
CA LEU A 222 -7.33 -21.11 2.16
C LEU A 222 -7.50 -19.64 2.57
N MET A 223 -6.65 -19.10 3.45
CA MET A 223 -6.76 -17.72 3.91
C MET A 223 -6.61 -16.67 2.81
N PRO A 224 -5.54 -16.63 2.01
CA PRO A 224 -5.46 -15.72 0.86
C PRO A 224 -6.61 -15.92 -0.12
N VAL A 225 -7.09 -17.17 -0.30
CA VAL A 225 -8.22 -17.47 -1.18
C VAL A 225 -9.52 -16.86 -0.64
N ILE A 226 -9.77 -16.93 0.66
CA ILE A 226 -10.96 -16.32 1.30
C ILE A 226 -10.90 -14.79 1.14
N ILE A 227 -9.74 -14.18 1.44
CA ILE A 227 -9.58 -12.73 1.36
C ILE A 227 -9.77 -12.25 -0.09
N LEU A 228 -8.95 -12.76 -1.01
CA LEU A 228 -8.96 -12.30 -2.40
C LEU A 228 -10.21 -12.74 -3.14
N GLY A 229 -10.65 -13.99 -2.94
CA GLY A 229 -11.88 -14.51 -3.52
C GLY A 229 -13.12 -13.77 -3.03
N GLY A 230 -13.18 -13.40 -1.76
CA GLY A 230 -14.27 -12.61 -1.19
C GLY A 230 -14.32 -11.19 -1.74
N ILE A 231 -13.16 -10.54 -1.89
CA ILE A 231 -13.06 -9.19 -2.46
C ILE A 231 -13.43 -9.21 -3.95
N TYR A 232 -12.83 -10.08 -4.74
CA TYR A 232 -13.10 -10.15 -6.19
C TYR A 232 -14.46 -10.70 -6.53
N GLY A 233 -15.01 -11.59 -5.69
CA GLY A 233 -16.37 -12.05 -5.76
C GLY A 233 -17.40 -10.98 -5.38
N SER A 234 -16.97 -9.78 -4.97
CA SER A 234 -17.85 -8.71 -4.45
C SER A 234 -18.70 -9.13 -3.25
N VAL A 235 -18.23 -10.15 -2.49
CA VAL A 235 -18.89 -10.63 -1.27
C VAL A 235 -18.49 -9.78 -0.08
N PHE A 236 -17.23 -9.32 -0.04
CA PHE A 236 -16.65 -8.53 1.03
C PHE A 236 -15.94 -7.29 0.49
N THR A 237 -16.06 -6.18 1.20
CA THR A 237 -15.14 -5.06 1.07
C THR A 237 -13.75 -5.47 1.60
N PRO A 238 -12.66 -4.78 1.24
CA PRO A 238 -11.33 -5.07 1.78
C PRO A 238 -11.26 -5.04 3.31
N THR A 239 -12.02 -4.14 3.95
CA THR A 239 -12.09 -4.03 5.42
C THR A 239 -12.80 -5.22 6.05
N GLU A 240 -13.93 -5.64 5.47
CA GLU A 240 -14.66 -6.84 5.91
C GLU A 240 -13.85 -8.11 5.70
N ALA A 241 -13.16 -8.24 4.55
CA ALA A 241 -12.26 -9.36 4.27
C ALA A 241 -11.14 -9.44 5.31
N ALA A 242 -10.60 -8.29 5.75
CA ALA A 242 -9.60 -8.25 6.82
C ALA A 242 -10.18 -8.73 8.16
N ALA A 243 -11.40 -8.33 8.51
CA ALA A 243 -12.08 -8.82 9.73
C ALA A 243 -12.39 -10.32 9.66
N VAL A 244 -12.90 -10.80 8.52
CA VAL A 244 -13.15 -12.24 8.27
C VAL A 244 -11.87 -13.04 8.40
N SER A 245 -10.73 -12.51 7.94
CA SER A 245 -9.44 -13.18 8.06
C SER A 245 -8.98 -13.38 9.51
N VAL A 246 -9.31 -12.45 10.41
CA VAL A 246 -9.05 -12.58 11.85
C VAL A 246 -9.86 -13.74 12.43
N VAL A 247 -11.17 -13.76 12.16
CA VAL A 247 -12.07 -14.81 12.65
C VAL A 247 -11.63 -16.19 12.14
N TYR A 248 -11.34 -16.26 10.83
CA TYR A 248 -10.84 -17.48 10.20
C TYR A 248 -9.51 -17.94 10.81
N GLY A 249 -8.55 -17.02 11.00
CA GLY A 249 -7.26 -17.33 11.59
C GLY A 249 -7.38 -17.86 13.03
N LEU A 250 -8.25 -17.26 13.84
CA LEU A 250 -8.55 -17.75 15.19
C LEU A 250 -9.18 -19.15 15.16
N PHE A 251 -10.16 -19.36 14.28
CA PHE A 251 -10.80 -20.66 14.11
C PHE A 251 -9.77 -21.74 13.76
N VAL A 252 -8.93 -21.50 12.79
CA VAL A 252 -7.88 -22.44 12.36
C VAL A 252 -6.85 -22.66 13.48
N GLY A 253 -6.40 -21.58 14.13
CA GLY A 253 -5.35 -21.65 15.16
C GLY A 253 -5.79 -22.35 16.44
N ILE A 254 -7.05 -22.18 16.88
CA ILE A 254 -7.59 -22.73 18.12
C ILE A 254 -8.16 -24.15 17.90
N PHE A 255 -9.01 -24.33 16.88
CA PHE A 255 -9.78 -25.57 16.74
C PHE A 255 -9.09 -26.60 15.83
N ILE A 256 -8.44 -26.17 14.75
CA ILE A 256 -7.83 -27.08 13.77
C ILE A 256 -6.40 -27.42 14.16
N TYR A 257 -5.55 -26.40 14.27
CA TYR A 257 -4.13 -26.60 14.57
C TYR A 257 -3.84 -26.72 16.07
N LYS A 258 -4.72 -26.19 16.92
CA LYS A 258 -4.60 -26.22 18.39
C LYS A 258 -3.28 -25.66 18.92
N GLU A 259 -2.70 -24.74 18.16
CA GLU A 259 -1.43 -24.07 18.50
C GLU A 259 -1.65 -22.81 19.35
N ILE A 260 -2.85 -22.19 19.26
CA ILE A 260 -3.22 -20.97 19.99
C ILE A 260 -4.05 -21.36 21.22
N LYS A 261 -3.58 -20.97 22.39
CA LYS A 261 -4.31 -21.11 23.66
C LYS A 261 -4.99 -19.78 24.00
N LEU A 262 -6.05 -19.82 24.78
CA LEU A 262 -6.78 -18.61 25.21
C LEU A 262 -5.88 -17.56 25.88
N LYS A 263 -4.86 -18.00 26.63
CA LYS A 263 -3.87 -17.09 27.22
C LYS A 263 -3.01 -16.36 26.20
N ASP A 264 -2.79 -16.96 25.02
CA ASP A 264 -1.98 -16.35 23.96
C ASP A 264 -2.74 -15.22 23.23
N LEU A 265 -4.08 -15.16 23.35
CA LEU A 265 -4.91 -14.14 22.70
C LEU A 265 -4.60 -12.74 23.21
N TRP A 266 -4.37 -12.60 24.52
CA TRP A 266 -4.02 -11.31 25.10
C TRP A 266 -2.71 -10.76 24.52
N ASP A 267 -1.68 -11.59 24.47
CA ASP A 267 -0.38 -11.19 23.92
C ASP A 267 -0.48 -10.85 22.42
N LEU A 268 -1.24 -11.65 21.66
CA LEU A 268 -1.51 -11.39 20.24
C LEU A 268 -2.23 -10.05 20.01
N MET A 269 -3.24 -9.75 20.84
CA MET A 269 -3.96 -8.47 20.75
C MET A 269 -3.05 -7.30 21.10
N VAL A 270 -2.26 -7.41 22.18
CA VAL A 270 -1.33 -6.36 22.62
C VAL A 270 -0.25 -6.09 21.57
N ASP A 271 0.36 -7.14 21.01
CA ASP A 271 1.41 -6.99 19.99
C ASP A 271 0.85 -6.42 18.67
N SER A 272 -0.36 -6.82 18.30
CA SER A 272 -1.05 -6.26 17.13
C SER A 272 -1.45 -4.80 17.36
N ALA A 273 -1.90 -4.46 18.56
CA ALA A 273 -2.24 -3.08 18.93
C ALA A 273 -1.00 -2.17 18.93
N LYS A 274 0.14 -2.64 19.46
CA LYS A 274 1.41 -1.89 19.41
C LYS A 274 1.84 -1.62 17.96
N THR A 275 1.80 -2.64 17.10
CA THR A 275 2.17 -2.51 15.69
C THR A 275 1.22 -1.55 14.97
N THR A 276 -0.08 -1.72 15.15
CA THR A 276 -1.11 -0.86 14.57
C THR A 276 -0.99 0.58 15.07
N GLY A 277 -0.78 0.78 16.37
CA GLY A 277 -0.59 2.10 16.96
C GLY A 277 0.60 2.84 16.35
N GLY A 278 1.71 2.14 16.14
CA GLY A 278 2.88 2.68 15.44
C GLY A 278 2.55 3.13 14.01
N ILE A 279 1.85 2.29 13.24
CA ILE A 279 1.44 2.62 11.86
C ILE A 279 0.46 3.80 11.87
N MET A 280 -0.55 3.80 12.75
CA MET A 280 -1.54 4.88 12.82
C MET A 280 -0.93 6.21 13.26
N LEU A 281 0.07 6.20 14.14
CA LEU A 281 0.81 7.41 14.49
C LEU A 281 1.56 7.99 13.29
N ILE A 282 2.19 7.13 12.49
CA ILE A 282 2.85 7.54 11.23
C ILE A 282 1.82 8.15 10.29
N VAL A 283 0.68 7.50 10.10
CA VAL A 283 -0.41 7.98 9.22
C VAL A 283 -0.93 9.35 9.67
N ALA A 284 -1.21 9.52 10.97
CA ALA A 284 -1.68 10.78 11.54
C ALA A 284 -0.67 11.92 11.32
N SER A 285 0.59 11.67 11.66
CA SER A 285 1.67 12.66 11.52
C SER A 285 1.95 13.00 10.06
N ALA A 286 1.93 12.00 9.19
CA ALA A 286 2.15 12.19 7.76
C ALA A 286 0.99 12.89 7.07
N SER A 287 -0.26 12.69 7.53
CA SER A 287 -1.41 13.47 7.08
C SER A 287 -1.25 14.95 7.40
N LEU A 288 -0.77 15.28 8.62
CA LEU A 288 -0.44 16.64 9.01
C LEU A 288 0.68 17.22 8.15
N PHE A 289 1.74 16.45 7.89
CA PHE A 289 2.85 16.85 7.02
C PHE A 289 2.38 17.15 5.59
N SER A 290 1.56 16.26 5.03
CA SER A 290 0.97 16.44 3.70
C SER A 290 0.09 17.70 3.63
N PHE A 291 -0.71 17.96 4.67
CA PHE A 291 -1.49 19.19 4.79
C PHE A 291 -0.59 20.45 4.77
N VAL A 292 0.50 20.45 5.54
CA VAL A 292 1.47 21.57 5.55
C VAL A 292 2.08 21.76 4.17
N CYS A 293 2.51 20.68 3.51
CA CYS A 293 3.05 20.74 2.15
C CYS A 293 2.05 21.33 1.15
N THR A 294 0.79 20.96 1.25
CA THR A 294 -0.27 21.47 0.34
C THR A 294 -0.61 22.93 0.66
N LYS A 295 -0.85 23.25 1.94
CA LYS A 295 -1.26 24.59 2.38
C LYS A 295 -0.23 25.68 2.02
N PHE A 296 1.05 25.36 2.11
CA PHE A 296 2.13 26.31 1.83
C PHE A 296 2.70 26.18 0.41
N GLY A 297 2.00 25.51 -0.49
CA GLY A 297 2.38 25.40 -1.91
C GLY A 297 3.65 24.60 -2.18
N ILE A 298 4.14 23.84 -1.19
CA ILE A 298 5.37 23.04 -1.33
C ILE A 298 5.15 21.92 -2.36
N ALA A 299 4.00 21.26 -2.28
CA ALA A 299 3.62 20.21 -3.22
C ALA A 299 3.53 20.75 -4.65
N GLN A 300 2.95 21.96 -4.83
CA GLN A 300 2.86 22.60 -6.14
C GLN A 300 4.24 22.98 -6.67
N ALA A 301 5.07 23.66 -5.88
CA ALA A 301 6.43 24.03 -6.29
C ALA A 301 7.30 22.81 -6.66
N ALA A 302 7.17 21.71 -5.92
CA ALA A 302 7.87 20.47 -6.24
C ALA A 302 7.30 19.80 -7.51
N SER A 303 5.99 19.88 -7.71
CA SER A 303 5.31 19.42 -8.94
C SER A 303 5.76 20.21 -10.16
N ASP A 304 5.84 21.54 -10.05
CA ASP A 304 6.30 22.43 -11.13
C ASP A 304 7.77 22.17 -11.48
N LEU A 305 8.61 21.96 -10.45
CA LEU A 305 10.01 21.58 -10.65
C LEU A 305 10.13 20.21 -11.35
N LEU A 306 9.38 19.22 -10.89
CA LEU A 306 9.35 17.91 -11.53
C LEU A 306 8.83 18.00 -12.97
N GLY A 307 7.77 18.77 -13.22
CA GLY A 307 7.24 19.01 -14.56
C GLY A 307 8.22 19.73 -15.49
N SER A 308 9.01 20.67 -14.97
CA SER A 308 10.05 21.36 -15.75
C SER A 308 11.21 20.45 -16.16
N VAL A 309 11.55 19.45 -15.36
CA VAL A 309 12.63 18.49 -15.63
C VAL A 309 12.10 17.26 -16.38
N ALA A 310 10.91 16.80 -16.03
CA ALA A 310 10.27 15.61 -16.59
C ALA A 310 9.40 15.99 -17.81
N HIS A 311 10.04 16.28 -18.95
CA HIS A 311 9.36 16.67 -20.19
C HIS A 311 8.50 15.56 -20.80
N ASN A 312 8.67 14.33 -20.36
CA ASN A 312 7.89 13.18 -20.81
C ASN A 312 7.74 12.14 -19.68
N GLN A 313 6.77 11.25 -19.87
CA GLN A 313 6.44 10.18 -18.93
C GLN A 313 7.65 9.27 -18.58
N PHE A 314 8.54 9.00 -19.55
CA PHE A 314 9.71 8.15 -19.34
C PHE A 314 10.68 8.77 -18.32
N VAL A 315 11.02 10.03 -18.47
CA VAL A 315 11.93 10.76 -17.57
C VAL A 315 11.30 10.92 -16.19
N PHE A 316 10.02 11.24 -16.13
CA PHE A 316 9.28 11.31 -14.86
C PHE A 316 9.39 10.00 -14.07
N LEU A 317 9.07 8.88 -14.71
CA LEU A 317 9.12 7.56 -14.07
C LEU A 317 10.54 7.16 -13.64
N LEU A 318 11.56 7.55 -14.40
CA LEU A 318 12.96 7.32 -14.00
C LEU A 318 13.31 8.11 -12.73
N ILE A 319 12.93 9.38 -12.67
CA ILE A 319 13.15 10.24 -11.49
C ILE A 319 12.40 9.66 -10.27
N VAL A 320 11.14 9.27 -10.46
CA VAL A 320 10.32 8.62 -9.43
C VAL A 320 11.01 7.37 -8.90
N ASN A 321 11.50 6.49 -9.78
CA ASN A 321 12.20 5.28 -9.39
C ASN A 321 13.45 5.59 -8.53
N ILE A 322 14.24 6.57 -8.90
CA ILE A 322 15.43 6.97 -8.15
C ILE A 322 15.05 7.52 -6.78
N ILE A 323 14.06 8.41 -6.71
CA ILE A 323 13.62 9.02 -5.45
C ILE A 323 13.09 7.97 -4.49
N PHE A 324 12.19 7.08 -4.96
CA PHE A 324 11.62 6.04 -4.10
C PHE A 324 12.65 4.98 -3.68
N LEU A 325 13.61 4.61 -4.54
CA LEU A 325 14.69 3.72 -4.14
C LEU A 325 15.55 4.33 -3.04
N ILE A 326 15.94 5.60 -3.19
CA ILE A 326 16.71 6.31 -2.16
C ILE A 326 15.88 6.45 -0.88
N ALA A 327 14.62 6.91 -0.97
CA ALA A 327 13.76 7.05 0.19
C ALA A 327 13.58 5.72 0.94
N GLY A 328 13.29 4.63 0.21
CA GLY A 328 13.10 3.31 0.79
C GLY A 328 14.33 2.71 1.49
N CYS A 329 15.56 3.22 1.18
CA CYS A 329 16.75 2.83 1.92
C CYS A 329 16.74 3.31 3.37
N PHE A 330 16.09 4.45 3.65
CA PHE A 330 16.15 5.14 4.94
C PHE A 330 14.85 5.09 5.74
N ILE A 331 13.70 5.08 5.05
CA ILE A 331 12.38 5.16 5.66
C ILE A 331 11.50 3.98 5.23
N ASP A 332 10.52 3.66 6.06
CA ASP A 332 9.55 2.59 5.74
C ASP A 332 8.60 2.99 4.59
N ALA A 333 8.00 1.98 3.96
CA ALA A 333 7.17 2.18 2.78
C ALA A 333 5.95 3.08 3.05
N ASN A 334 5.30 2.94 4.21
CA ASN A 334 4.10 3.71 4.52
C ASN A 334 4.42 5.20 4.71
N SER A 335 5.49 5.52 5.46
CA SER A 335 5.98 6.89 5.64
C SER A 335 6.39 7.52 4.32
N ALA A 336 7.13 6.78 3.48
CA ALA A 336 7.55 7.27 2.16
C ALA A 336 6.36 7.60 1.26
N MET A 337 5.32 6.76 1.25
CA MET A 337 4.11 7.02 0.45
C MET A 337 3.42 8.31 0.86
N TYR A 338 3.23 8.55 2.15
CA TYR A 338 2.58 9.77 2.63
C TYR A 338 3.38 11.05 2.33
N ILE A 339 4.72 10.95 2.27
CA ILE A 339 5.58 12.09 1.96
C ILE A 339 5.58 12.37 0.45
N PHE A 340 5.83 11.34 -0.37
CA PHE A 340 6.15 11.54 -1.78
C PHE A 340 4.93 11.43 -2.71
N ILE A 341 3.93 10.59 -2.40
CA ILE A 341 2.78 10.41 -3.30
C ILE A 341 2.01 11.72 -3.51
N PRO A 342 1.67 12.53 -2.47
CA PRO A 342 0.96 13.79 -2.68
C PRO A 342 1.72 14.78 -3.57
N ILE A 343 3.06 14.74 -3.54
CA ILE A 343 3.93 15.60 -4.34
C ILE A 343 3.97 15.13 -5.81
N MET A 344 4.01 13.83 -6.05
CA MET A 344 4.18 13.25 -7.38
C MET A 344 2.86 13.03 -8.12
N LEU A 345 1.75 12.88 -7.38
CA LEU A 345 0.44 12.56 -7.92
C LEU A 345 -0.09 13.56 -8.94
N PRO A 346 0.05 14.91 -8.75
CA PRO A 346 -0.39 15.87 -9.74
C PRO A 346 0.35 15.71 -11.09
N VAL A 347 1.66 15.51 -11.05
CA VAL A 347 2.48 15.30 -12.27
C VAL A 347 2.13 13.97 -12.93
N CYS A 348 1.94 12.92 -12.15
CA CYS A 348 1.50 11.61 -12.64
C CYS A 348 0.17 11.70 -13.40
N LYS A 349 -0.80 12.45 -12.85
CA LYS A 349 -2.09 12.73 -13.49
C LYS A 349 -1.95 13.55 -14.77
N ALA A 350 -1.15 14.62 -14.73
CA ALA A 350 -0.91 15.47 -15.90
C ALA A 350 -0.27 14.70 -17.07
N LEU A 351 0.60 13.75 -16.77
CA LEU A 351 1.22 12.87 -17.77
C LEU A 351 0.34 11.69 -18.21
N GLY A 352 -0.87 11.55 -17.67
CA GLY A 352 -1.79 10.49 -18.03
C GLY A 352 -1.33 9.08 -17.65
N TYR A 353 -0.42 8.93 -16.68
CA TYR A 353 0.02 7.62 -16.23
C TYR A 353 -1.00 6.99 -15.28
N ASP A 354 -1.29 5.70 -15.49
CA ASP A 354 -2.27 4.94 -14.72
C ASP A 354 -1.93 4.94 -13.22
N LEU A 355 -2.88 5.38 -12.38
CA LEU A 355 -2.65 5.55 -10.94
C LEU A 355 -2.46 4.22 -10.20
N VAL A 356 -3.09 3.14 -10.64
CA VAL A 356 -2.89 1.80 -10.06
C VAL A 356 -1.49 1.31 -10.41
N ALA A 357 -1.06 1.45 -11.66
CA ALA A 357 0.30 1.12 -12.08
C ALA A 357 1.34 1.95 -11.30
N PHE A 358 1.09 3.25 -11.10
CA PHE A 358 1.96 4.12 -10.30
C PHE A 358 2.10 3.64 -8.86
N GLY A 359 0.99 3.22 -8.24
CA GLY A 359 1.00 2.64 -6.90
C GLY A 359 1.81 1.35 -6.80
N ILE A 360 1.74 0.50 -7.82
CA ILE A 360 2.56 -0.72 -7.90
C ILE A 360 4.05 -0.36 -8.03
N VAL A 361 4.38 0.57 -8.95
CA VAL A 361 5.77 1.03 -9.13
C VAL A 361 6.32 1.61 -7.82
N ALA A 362 5.58 2.48 -7.14
CA ALA A 362 5.97 3.04 -5.85
C ALA A 362 6.20 1.95 -4.80
N THR A 363 5.27 0.99 -4.68
CA THR A 363 5.37 -0.09 -3.69
C THR A 363 6.56 -1.01 -3.97
N VAL A 364 6.80 -1.39 -5.22
CA VAL A 364 7.93 -2.25 -5.59
C VAL A 364 9.27 -1.53 -5.36
N ASN A 365 9.36 -0.22 -5.68
CA ASN A 365 10.52 0.59 -5.33
C ASN A 365 10.84 0.54 -3.84
N LEU A 366 9.83 0.81 -3.02
CA LEU A 366 9.97 0.83 -1.57
C LEU A 366 10.27 -0.56 -1.01
N ALA A 367 9.73 -1.62 -1.62
CA ALA A 367 10.08 -3.00 -1.29
C ALA A 367 11.57 -3.29 -1.52
N ILE A 368 12.12 -2.82 -2.64
CA ILE A 368 13.55 -2.93 -2.95
C ILE A 368 14.37 -2.05 -1.99
N GLY A 369 13.90 -0.83 -1.72
CA GLY A 369 14.54 0.08 -0.77
C GLY A 369 14.72 -0.54 0.62
N GLN A 370 13.73 -1.30 1.14
CA GLN A 370 13.83 -1.98 2.43
C GLN A 370 14.96 -3.01 2.53
N VAL A 371 15.56 -3.40 1.44
CA VAL A 371 16.71 -4.32 1.38
C VAL A 371 17.95 -3.68 0.77
N THR A 372 17.90 -2.39 0.50
CA THR A 372 19.01 -1.65 -0.11
C THR A 372 19.85 -0.96 0.97
N PRO A 373 21.18 -1.20 1.02
CA PRO A 373 22.08 -0.46 1.92
C PRO A 373 22.02 1.05 1.63
N PRO A 374 22.26 1.95 2.61
CA PRO A 374 22.98 1.68 3.87
C PRO A 374 22.11 1.19 5.03
N VAL A 375 20.81 1.46 5.05
CA VAL A 375 19.94 1.02 6.14
C VAL A 375 19.24 -0.29 5.75
N GLY A 376 18.17 -0.23 4.94
CA GLY A 376 17.43 -1.41 4.54
C GLY A 376 16.81 -2.16 5.73
N VAL A 377 15.65 -1.75 6.18
CA VAL A 377 15.01 -2.25 7.42
C VAL A 377 14.98 -3.79 7.49
N ASN A 378 14.67 -4.47 6.39
CA ASN A 378 14.63 -5.93 6.36
C ASN A 378 16.01 -6.57 6.55
N LEU A 379 17.10 -5.90 6.13
CA LEU A 379 18.47 -6.38 6.36
C LEU A 379 18.79 -6.37 7.85
N PHE A 380 18.43 -5.28 8.56
CA PHE A 380 18.64 -5.19 10.00
C PHE A 380 17.82 -6.22 10.77
N VAL A 381 16.56 -6.44 10.38
CA VAL A 381 15.74 -7.48 11.01
C VAL A 381 16.34 -8.86 10.74
N ALA A 382 16.84 -9.13 9.54
CA ALA A 382 17.45 -10.41 9.20
C ALA A 382 18.74 -10.69 9.98
N ILE A 383 19.57 -9.66 10.22
CA ILE A 383 20.78 -9.78 11.06
C ILE A 383 20.41 -9.98 12.53
N SER A 384 19.34 -9.35 13.01
CA SER A 384 18.89 -9.47 14.40
C SER A 384 18.29 -10.82 14.75
N VAL A 385 18.01 -11.68 13.77
CA VAL A 385 17.54 -13.05 13.99
C VAL A 385 18.61 -13.82 14.77
N LYS A 386 18.24 -14.35 15.94
CA LYS A 386 19.14 -15.14 16.77
C LYS A 386 19.49 -16.46 16.06
N LEU A 387 20.68 -16.49 15.48
CA LEU A 387 21.24 -17.66 14.82
C LEU A 387 22.20 -18.40 15.76
N LYS A 388 22.53 -19.66 15.42
CA LYS A 388 23.55 -20.42 16.13
C LYS A 388 24.92 -19.73 16.00
N LYS A 389 25.77 -19.88 17.02
CA LYS A 389 27.15 -19.35 17.02
C LYS A 389 27.88 -19.82 15.77
N GLY A 390 28.50 -18.87 15.05
CA GLY A 390 29.18 -19.13 13.78
C GLY A 390 28.35 -18.88 12.49
N MET A 391 27.07 -18.58 12.62
CA MET A 391 26.19 -18.15 11.52
C MET A 391 25.92 -16.65 11.52
N GLU A 392 26.57 -15.92 12.39
CA GLU A 392 26.41 -14.47 12.54
C GLU A 392 26.96 -13.75 11.30
N VAL A 393 26.23 -12.72 10.85
CA VAL A 393 26.58 -11.97 9.65
C VAL A 393 26.65 -10.50 9.99
N THR A 394 27.67 -9.81 9.50
CA THR A 394 27.79 -8.36 9.63
C THR A 394 26.99 -7.64 8.53
N ILE A 395 26.62 -6.36 8.80
CA ILE A 395 25.93 -5.54 7.81
C ILE A 395 26.72 -5.42 6.49
N GLN A 396 28.03 -5.36 6.57
CA GLN A 396 28.90 -5.25 5.40
C GLN A 396 28.87 -6.53 4.54
N GLN A 397 28.82 -7.70 5.17
CA GLN A 397 28.76 -8.99 4.47
C GLN A 397 27.40 -9.17 3.78
N ILE A 398 26.30 -8.86 4.47
CA ILE A 398 24.96 -8.97 3.88
C ILE A 398 24.75 -7.94 2.77
N SER A 399 25.30 -6.72 2.92
CA SER A 399 25.23 -5.67 1.89
C SER A 399 25.90 -6.08 0.57
N LYS A 400 26.99 -6.84 0.63
CA LYS A 400 27.62 -7.39 -0.57
C LYS A 400 26.82 -8.54 -1.16
N ALA A 401 26.28 -9.41 -0.31
CA ALA A 401 25.54 -10.59 -0.74
C ALA A 401 24.17 -10.26 -1.35
N VAL A 402 23.56 -9.14 -0.96
CA VAL A 402 22.23 -8.72 -1.45
C VAL A 402 22.25 -8.10 -2.84
N MET A 403 23.40 -7.61 -3.32
CA MET A 403 23.50 -6.86 -4.59
C MET A 403 22.93 -7.59 -5.81
N PRO A 404 23.20 -8.90 -6.04
CA PRO A 404 22.59 -9.62 -7.16
C PRO A 404 21.06 -9.69 -7.07
N MET A 405 20.51 -9.77 -5.86
CA MET A 405 19.07 -9.82 -5.60
C MET A 405 18.43 -8.46 -5.87
N ILE A 406 19.08 -7.36 -5.44
CA ILE A 406 18.66 -6.00 -5.76
C ILE A 406 18.67 -5.79 -7.27
N ALA A 407 19.75 -6.17 -7.96
CA ALA A 407 19.84 -6.02 -9.41
C ALA A 407 18.69 -6.76 -10.14
N ALA A 408 18.38 -7.99 -9.73
CA ALA A 408 17.27 -8.75 -10.27
C ALA A 408 15.90 -8.09 -9.98
N SER A 409 15.71 -7.57 -8.77
CA SER A 409 14.49 -6.86 -8.40
C SER A 409 14.33 -5.53 -9.13
N VAL A 410 15.43 -4.78 -9.34
CA VAL A 410 15.43 -3.53 -10.13
C VAL A 410 15.11 -3.83 -11.60
N ALA A 411 15.58 -4.94 -12.15
CA ALA A 411 15.20 -5.34 -13.51
C ALA A 411 13.67 -5.56 -13.64
N VAL A 412 13.05 -6.21 -12.65
CA VAL A 412 11.58 -6.35 -12.59
C VAL A 412 10.91 -4.98 -12.42
N LEU A 413 11.45 -4.12 -11.54
CA LEU A 413 10.94 -2.76 -11.35
C LEU A 413 10.91 -1.97 -12.66
N LEU A 414 12.01 -1.94 -13.41
CA LEU A 414 12.07 -1.25 -14.69
C LEU A 414 11.07 -1.84 -15.70
N LEU A 415 10.93 -3.17 -15.72
CA LEU A 415 9.97 -3.84 -16.57
C LEU A 415 8.54 -3.38 -16.28
N ILE A 416 8.09 -3.39 -15.02
CA ILE A 416 6.73 -2.98 -14.65
C ILE A 416 6.52 -1.47 -14.78
N THR A 417 7.57 -0.67 -14.61
CA THR A 417 7.51 0.79 -14.76
C THR A 417 7.20 1.19 -16.20
N TYR A 418 7.88 0.58 -17.16
CA TYR A 418 7.75 0.93 -18.57
C TYR A 418 6.75 0.07 -19.36
N VAL A 419 6.27 -1.02 -18.74
CA VAL A 419 5.20 -1.87 -19.28
C VAL A 419 4.07 -1.95 -18.25
N PRO A 420 3.29 -0.85 -18.06
CA PRO A 420 2.25 -0.78 -17.02
C PRO A 420 1.15 -1.83 -17.21
N GLN A 421 0.99 -2.38 -18.42
CA GLN A 421 0.06 -3.46 -18.74
C GLN A 421 0.29 -4.71 -17.85
N ILE A 422 1.52 -4.97 -17.43
CA ILE A 422 1.85 -6.09 -16.52
C ILE A 422 1.11 -5.96 -15.19
N SER A 423 0.99 -4.74 -14.67
CA SER A 423 0.28 -4.45 -13.42
C SER A 423 -1.22 -4.24 -13.64
N THR A 424 -1.63 -3.66 -14.78
CA THR A 424 -3.01 -3.24 -14.99
C THR A 424 -3.86 -4.26 -15.75
N PHE A 425 -3.25 -5.27 -16.38
CA PHE A 425 -3.99 -6.28 -17.15
C PHE A 425 -5.01 -7.02 -16.28
N LEU A 426 -4.57 -7.54 -15.14
CA LEU A 426 -5.43 -8.36 -14.29
C LEU A 426 -6.59 -7.55 -13.65
N PRO A 427 -6.37 -6.36 -13.05
CA PRO A 427 -7.47 -5.56 -12.55
C PRO A 427 -8.43 -5.10 -13.65
N LYS A 428 -7.95 -4.72 -14.84
CA LYS A 428 -8.82 -4.37 -15.98
C LYS A 428 -9.64 -5.56 -16.49
N ALA A 429 -9.06 -6.77 -16.49
CA ALA A 429 -9.76 -7.99 -16.90
C ALA A 429 -10.83 -8.45 -15.89
N LEU A 430 -10.66 -8.14 -14.60
CA LEU A 430 -11.60 -8.50 -13.53
C LEU A 430 -12.60 -7.38 -13.19
N ALA A 431 -12.35 -6.15 -13.65
CA ALA A 431 -13.28 -5.04 -13.46
C ALA A 431 -14.60 -5.33 -14.19
N LYS A 432 -15.72 -5.30 -13.46
CA LYS A 432 -17.06 -5.38 -14.02
C LYS A 432 -17.48 -3.97 -14.47
N ASP A 433 -18.02 -3.86 -15.68
CA ASP A 433 -18.72 -2.67 -16.20
C ASP A 433 -17.97 -1.33 -16.05
N GLY A 434 -16.66 -1.31 -16.35
CA GLY A 434 -15.88 -0.07 -16.35
C GLY A 434 -15.45 0.46 -14.98
N ALA A 435 -15.61 -0.31 -13.90
CA ALA A 435 -15.30 0.10 -12.52
C ALA A 435 -13.80 0.20 -12.20
N TYR A 436 -12.90 0.12 -13.20
CA TYR A 436 -11.46 0.27 -12.97
C TYR A 436 -11.08 1.72 -12.61
N THR A 437 -10.40 1.90 -11.48
CA THR A 437 -10.13 3.21 -10.87
C THR A 437 -8.77 3.83 -11.24
N GLY A 438 -7.95 3.12 -11.99
CA GLY A 438 -6.59 3.58 -12.36
C GLY A 438 -6.53 4.54 -13.53
N THR A 439 -7.58 4.63 -14.36
CA THR A 439 -7.60 5.51 -15.53
C THR A 439 -7.63 6.98 -15.15
N VAL A 440 -6.66 7.74 -15.64
CA VAL A 440 -6.68 9.20 -15.60
C VAL A 440 -7.34 9.67 -16.90
N ALA A 441 -8.46 10.38 -16.81
CA ALA A 441 -9.00 11.08 -17.97
C ALA A 441 -7.92 12.04 -18.47
N ALA A 442 -7.48 11.85 -19.71
CA ALA A 442 -6.53 12.77 -20.34
C ALA A 442 -7.16 14.16 -20.33
N ALA A 443 -6.44 15.14 -19.75
CA ALA A 443 -6.81 16.53 -19.91
C ALA A 443 -6.62 16.86 -21.41
N THR A 444 -7.70 16.73 -22.17
CA THR A 444 -7.74 17.23 -23.55
C THR A 444 -7.72 18.74 -23.48
N ASN A 445 -6.56 19.33 -23.74
CA ASN A 445 -6.48 20.72 -24.22
C ASN A 445 -7.21 20.80 -25.56
N SER A 446 -8.47 21.10 -25.52
CA SER A 446 -9.23 21.52 -26.71
C SER A 446 -9.71 22.95 -26.50
N ASP A 447 -8.78 23.90 -26.64
CA ASP A 447 -9.11 25.18 -27.23
C ASP A 447 -8.91 25.01 -28.75
N THR A 448 -9.99 25.00 -29.50
CA THR A 448 -10.22 25.80 -30.73
C THR A 448 -11.43 25.31 -31.52
N SER A 449 -12.37 26.23 -31.64
CA SER A 449 -13.20 26.58 -32.82
C SER A 449 -14.20 25.58 -33.42
N SER A 450 -15.47 25.97 -33.27
CA SER A 450 -16.50 26.17 -34.31
C SER A 450 -16.66 25.15 -35.45
N GLY A 451 -17.87 24.69 -35.63
CA GLY A 451 -18.44 24.33 -36.93
C GLY A 451 -19.42 23.18 -36.96
N ASP A 452 -20.68 23.56 -36.99
CA ASP A 452 -21.84 22.93 -37.64
C ASP A 452 -21.85 21.46 -38.09
N GLY A 453 -22.99 20.78 -37.82
CA GLY A 453 -23.55 19.78 -38.72
C GLY A 453 -24.03 18.48 -38.12
N ALA A 454 -25.29 18.46 -37.74
CA ALA A 454 -26.31 17.40 -37.90
C ALA A 454 -25.97 15.91 -37.86
N ASP A 455 -26.76 15.22 -37.01
CA ASP A 455 -27.53 14.00 -37.25
C ASP A 455 -26.90 12.62 -36.96
N GLY A 456 -27.68 11.80 -36.24
CA GLY A 456 -27.65 10.33 -36.33
C GLY A 456 -27.27 9.52 -35.15
N SER A 457 -28.19 9.35 -34.16
CA SER A 457 -28.51 8.11 -33.40
C SER A 457 -27.40 7.07 -33.11
N THR A 458 -27.12 6.76 -31.92
CA THR A 458 -27.40 5.56 -31.10
C THR A 458 -26.37 5.25 -30.04
N ALA A 459 -26.90 4.99 -28.85
CA ALA A 459 -26.39 4.11 -27.78
C ALA A 459 -25.07 4.44 -27.07
N GLY A 460 -25.17 5.07 -25.92
CA GLY A 460 -24.70 4.57 -24.64
C GLY A 460 -23.20 4.39 -24.42
N ASN A 461 -22.55 5.45 -23.91
CA ASN A 461 -21.43 5.26 -22.99
C ASN A 461 -21.35 6.46 -22.05
N SER A 462 -21.85 6.33 -20.84
CA SER A 462 -21.83 7.34 -19.79
C SER A 462 -20.43 7.42 -19.18
N SER A 463 -19.57 8.29 -19.70
CA SER A 463 -18.40 8.78 -19.00
C SER A 463 -18.69 10.18 -18.48
N GLY A 464 -18.77 10.31 -17.16
CA GLY A 464 -19.23 11.42 -16.38
C GLY A 464 -18.64 12.79 -16.77
N ASN A 465 -19.38 13.50 -17.53
CA ASN A 465 -19.71 14.88 -17.41
C ASN A 465 -21.20 14.94 -17.72
N GLU A 466 -22.00 14.46 -16.79
CA GLU A 466 -23.44 14.64 -16.87
C GLU A 466 -23.67 16.15 -16.78
N ASP A 467 -24.18 16.69 -17.85
CA ASP A 467 -24.70 18.05 -17.91
C ASP A 467 -25.94 18.04 -16.99
N TYR A 468 -25.74 18.39 -15.71
CA TYR A 468 -26.80 18.44 -14.67
C TYR A 468 -27.92 19.45 -14.99
N ASN A 469 -27.98 19.94 -16.22
CA ASN A 469 -29.05 20.79 -16.70
C ASN A 469 -30.31 20.02 -17.12
N ASP A 470 -30.22 18.69 -17.27
CA ASP A 470 -31.35 17.82 -17.65
C ASP A 470 -31.86 17.04 -16.44
N ILE A 471 -32.34 17.75 -15.44
CA ILE A 471 -32.95 17.13 -14.26
C ILE A 471 -34.40 16.83 -14.57
N ALA A 472 -34.79 15.58 -14.28
CA ALA A 472 -36.19 15.18 -14.34
C ALA A 472 -37.05 16.10 -13.43
N ASP A 473 -38.13 16.58 -13.98
CA ASP A 473 -39.10 17.39 -13.23
C ASP A 473 -39.93 16.46 -12.31
N TYR A 474 -39.78 16.68 -11.01
CA TYR A 474 -40.50 15.95 -9.96
C TYR A 474 -41.54 16.83 -9.29
N SER A 475 -41.93 17.96 -9.88
CA SER A 475 -42.91 18.92 -9.29
C SER A 475 -44.27 18.27 -9.01
N ASP A 476 -44.63 17.21 -9.74
CA ASP A 476 -45.90 16.49 -9.61
C ASP A 476 -46.00 15.54 -8.40
N LEU A 477 -44.90 15.34 -7.65
CA LEU A 477 -44.86 14.42 -6.51
C LEU A 477 -45.48 14.99 -5.22
N GLY A 478 -46.13 16.14 -5.28
CA GLY A 478 -46.86 16.71 -4.14
C GLY A 478 -45.99 17.20 -2.97
N TRP A 479 -44.82 17.75 -3.29
CA TRP A 479 -43.91 18.34 -2.31
C TRP A 479 -44.59 19.43 -1.51
N GLU A 480 -44.39 19.43 -0.16
CA GLU A 480 -44.71 20.58 0.69
C GLU A 480 -43.64 21.65 0.58
N GLU A 481 -43.99 22.93 0.75
CA GLU A 481 -43.01 24.01 0.78
C GLU A 481 -42.08 23.85 1.96
N GLN A 482 -40.77 23.71 1.68
CA GLN A 482 -39.72 23.53 2.69
C GLN A 482 -38.51 24.40 2.38
N THR A 483 -37.87 24.87 3.44
CA THR A 483 -36.59 25.58 3.33
C THR A 483 -35.53 24.79 4.08
N TRP A 484 -34.52 24.33 3.38
CA TRP A 484 -33.40 23.62 3.95
C TRP A 484 -32.21 24.55 4.13
N ASN A 485 -31.48 24.38 5.22
CA ASN A 485 -30.26 25.13 5.49
C ASN A 485 -29.03 24.22 5.34
N PHE A 486 -28.20 24.51 4.36
CA PHE A 486 -26.94 23.85 4.16
C PHE A 486 -25.84 24.71 4.77
N THR A 487 -25.08 24.15 5.72
CA THR A 487 -23.98 24.87 6.37
C THR A 487 -22.65 24.25 5.99
N CYS A 488 -21.66 25.08 5.69
CA CYS A 488 -20.27 24.63 5.52
C CYS A 488 -19.32 25.56 6.29
N SER A 489 -18.34 24.97 6.96
CA SER A 489 -17.32 25.70 7.74
C SER A 489 -16.22 26.35 6.88
N THR A 490 -16.41 26.42 5.58
CA THR A 490 -15.46 26.95 4.60
C THR A 490 -15.93 28.29 4.03
N THR A 491 -15.00 29.04 3.42
CA THR A 491 -15.30 30.35 2.83
C THR A 491 -16.35 30.27 1.72
N GLU A 492 -17.05 31.39 1.45
CA GLU A 492 -18.10 31.49 0.41
C GLU A 492 -17.65 31.09 -1.01
N THR A 493 -16.36 31.23 -1.29
CA THR A 493 -15.75 30.86 -2.58
C THR A 493 -15.21 29.43 -2.60
N SER A 494 -15.45 28.64 -1.57
CA SER A 494 -14.99 27.25 -1.52
C SER A 494 -15.84 26.35 -2.42
N THR A 495 -15.22 25.29 -2.93
CA THR A 495 -15.90 24.24 -3.71
C THR A 495 -17.10 23.62 -2.98
N TRP A 496 -17.05 23.57 -1.65
CA TRP A 496 -18.16 23.08 -0.81
C TRP A 496 -19.36 24.02 -0.79
N ALA A 497 -19.10 25.35 -0.67
CA ALA A 497 -20.17 26.35 -0.70
C ALA A 497 -20.79 26.44 -2.11
N GLU A 498 -19.96 26.30 -3.15
CA GLU A 498 -20.40 26.26 -4.55
C GLU A 498 -21.23 25.00 -4.84
N GLY A 499 -20.76 23.83 -4.36
CA GLY A 499 -21.51 22.59 -4.44
C GLY A 499 -22.85 22.66 -3.72
N GLY A 500 -22.91 23.27 -2.54
CA GLY A 500 -24.15 23.50 -1.81
C GLY A 500 -25.14 24.40 -2.57
N ARG A 501 -24.66 25.48 -3.20
CA ARG A 501 -25.49 26.37 -4.06
C ARG A 501 -26.01 25.62 -5.28
N LYS A 502 -25.15 24.84 -5.95
CA LYS A 502 -25.56 24.04 -7.10
C LYS A 502 -26.61 23.00 -6.72
N PHE A 503 -26.42 22.31 -5.60
CA PHE A 503 -27.42 21.40 -5.05
C PHE A 503 -28.75 22.11 -4.79
N GLY A 504 -28.72 23.32 -4.23
CA GLY A 504 -29.93 24.14 -4.01
C GLY A 504 -30.66 24.48 -5.31
N GLU A 505 -29.94 24.94 -6.34
CA GLU A 505 -30.50 25.20 -7.66
C GLU A 505 -31.16 23.96 -8.29
N LEU A 506 -30.51 22.81 -8.14
CA LEU A 506 -31.01 21.54 -8.67
C LEU A 506 -32.28 21.09 -7.95
N MET A 507 -32.33 21.23 -6.62
CA MET A 507 -33.51 20.90 -5.81
C MET A 507 -34.69 21.84 -6.09
N GLU A 508 -34.44 23.14 -6.22
CA GLU A 508 -35.48 24.11 -6.56
C GLU A 508 -36.08 23.82 -7.94
N LYS A 509 -35.21 23.50 -8.92
CA LYS A 509 -35.65 23.13 -10.29
C LYS A 509 -36.44 21.80 -10.29
N ALA A 510 -35.96 20.77 -9.61
CA ALA A 510 -36.60 19.44 -9.56
C ALA A 510 -37.96 19.44 -8.86
N THR A 511 -38.17 20.33 -7.91
CA THR A 511 -39.39 20.39 -7.08
C THR A 511 -40.37 21.52 -7.47
N GLY A 512 -40.10 22.19 -8.62
CA GLY A 512 -40.90 23.33 -9.07
C GLY A 512 -40.89 24.51 -8.09
N GLY A 513 -39.78 24.74 -7.39
CA GLY A 513 -39.58 25.84 -6.46
C GLY A 513 -40.10 25.59 -5.04
N LYS A 514 -40.60 24.39 -4.73
CA LYS A 514 -41.16 24.06 -3.42
C LYS A 514 -40.10 23.79 -2.35
N ILE A 515 -38.93 23.28 -2.71
CA ILE A 515 -37.80 23.12 -1.79
C ILE A 515 -36.74 24.17 -2.11
N LYS A 516 -36.45 25.06 -1.15
CA LYS A 516 -35.38 26.06 -1.22
C LYS A 516 -34.22 25.66 -0.31
N VAL A 517 -33.01 25.81 -0.80
CA VAL A 517 -31.81 25.49 0.00
C VAL A 517 -30.99 26.76 0.20
N ASN A 518 -30.89 27.20 1.44
CA ASN A 518 -30.04 28.31 1.85
C ASN A 518 -28.66 27.79 2.19
N VAL A 519 -27.62 28.35 1.59
CA VAL A 519 -26.23 27.96 1.86
C VAL A 519 -25.58 29.01 2.76
N TYR A 520 -25.10 28.56 3.91
CA TYR A 520 -24.41 29.38 4.90
C TYR A 520 -22.94 28.93 4.96
N ALA A 521 -22.05 29.78 4.48
CA ALA A 521 -20.61 29.55 4.50
C ALA A 521 -19.97 30.26 5.71
N ALA A 522 -18.80 29.75 6.17
CA ALA A 522 -17.99 30.39 7.21
C ALA A 522 -18.75 30.67 8.52
N ASP A 523 -19.51 29.67 9.03
CA ASP A 523 -20.23 29.72 10.31
C ASP A 523 -21.27 30.85 10.43
N GLN A 524 -21.82 31.34 9.32
CA GLN A 524 -22.82 32.40 9.30
C GLN A 524 -24.09 32.08 10.09
N LEU A 525 -24.40 30.79 10.32
CA LEU A 525 -25.55 30.36 11.11
C LEU A 525 -25.34 30.51 12.63
N THR A 526 -24.12 30.55 13.13
CA THR A 526 -23.82 30.67 14.55
C THR A 526 -23.99 32.09 15.08
N ASN A 527 -23.96 33.08 14.21
CA ASN A 527 -24.10 34.48 14.57
C ASN A 527 -25.57 34.99 14.56
N GLY A 528 -26.52 34.17 14.11
CA GLY A 528 -27.95 34.56 14.02
C GLY A 528 -28.80 34.28 15.25
N ASN A 529 -28.32 33.58 16.26
CA ASN A 529 -29.09 33.22 17.48
C ASN A 529 -28.71 34.03 18.71
N GLN A 530 -28.16 35.23 18.58
CA GLN A 530 -28.03 36.22 19.66
C GLN A 530 -28.75 37.51 19.26
N SER A 531 -30.07 37.43 19.12
CA SER A 531 -30.95 38.60 19.20
C SER A 531 -32.29 38.17 19.75
#